data_f9055273e2e73638ae3dc20846af4cf9
#
_entry.id   f9055273e2e73638ae3dc20846af4cf9
#
_cell.length_a   1.000
_cell.length_b   1.000
_cell.length_c   1.000
_cell.angle_alpha   90.00
_cell.angle_beta   90.00
_cell.angle_gamma   90.00
#
_symmetry.space_group_name_H-M   'P 1'
#
loop_
_entity.id
_entity.type
_entity.pdbx_description
1 polymer ?
#
loop_
_entity_poly.entity_id
_entity_poly.type
_entity_poly.pdbx_seq_one_letter_code
_entity_poly.pdbx_strand_id
1 'polypeptide(L)'
;MEQIGNIIQRKKLEPTDAPKPTQTASRNIATALLEFHKTNPSAFEDKRNPHFKNQYASLESVINTVRTASQFGLTFTQEMDFEGDITFVRTVMMHSSGDTRVSRTKIVSKDPNDPQKQGSAISYAKRYGLQSIYGLSSPSDDDDGEIANKDGKPPTDPILEAIKNAQSIKELNQIYKSNQPLTDTNLRTIKAKRGELER
;
A
#
# COMPACT_ATOMS: atom_id res chain seq x y z
N MET A 1 33.94 -65.02 19.16
CA MET A 1 33.89 -63.70 18.52
C MET A 1 32.53 -63.58 17.85
N GLU A 2 31.56 -63.06 18.60
CA GLU A 2 30.16 -62.99 18.22
C GLU A 2 29.83 -61.68 17.54
N GLN A 3 29.02 -61.82 16.52
CA GLN A 3 28.54 -60.77 15.62
C GLN A 3 27.53 -59.87 16.35
N ILE A 4 27.75 -58.60 16.31
CA ILE A 4 26.73 -57.60 16.70
C ILE A 4 26.06 -57.10 15.40
N GLY A 5 24.98 -57.78 15.05
CA GLY A 5 24.06 -57.32 13.97
C GLY A 5 22.96 -56.45 14.57
N ASN A 6 23.13 -55.14 14.50
CA ASN A 6 22.11 -54.23 14.99
C ASN A 6 21.12 -53.92 13.86
N ILE A 7 19.99 -54.66 13.90
CA ILE A 7 18.87 -54.44 12.98
C ILE A 7 18.09 -53.21 13.47
N ILE A 8 18.31 -52.07 12.79
CA ILE A 8 17.45 -50.92 12.92
C ILE A 8 16.11 -51.23 12.25
N GLN A 9 15.13 -51.65 13.06
CA GLN A 9 13.76 -51.71 12.56
C GLN A 9 13.25 -50.31 12.25
N ARG A 10 13.15 -49.96 10.96
CA ARG A 10 12.42 -48.79 10.53
C ARG A 10 10.94 -48.98 10.85
N LYS A 11 10.48 -48.30 11.92
CA LYS A 11 9.07 -48.19 12.26
C LYS A 11 8.37 -47.54 11.04
N LYS A 12 7.53 -48.33 10.36
CA LYS A 12 6.71 -47.87 9.27
C LYS A 12 5.77 -46.83 9.85
N LEU A 13 6.02 -45.56 9.54
CA LEU A 13 5.08 -44.48 9.85
C LEU A 13 3.84 -44.74 9.02
N GLU A 14 2.75 -45.07 9.68
CA GLU A 14 1.44 -45.07 9.08
C GLU A 14 1.13 -43.68 8.58
N PRO A 15 0.50 -43.50 7.39
CA PRO A 15 0.10 -42.20 6.94
C PRO A 15 -0.92 -41.63 7.92
N THR A 16 -0.49 -40.64 8.72
CA THR A 16 -1.42 -39.82 9.47
C THR A 16 -2.44 -39.26 8.52
N ASP A 17 -3.72 -39.56 8.77
CA ASP A 17 -4.85 -38.97 8.06
C ASP A 17 -4.65 -37.44 8.04
N ALA A 18 -4.21 -36.92 6.90
CA ALA A 18 -4.25 -35.49 6.67
C ALA A 18 -5.71 -35.05 6.83
N PRO A 19 -6.01 -33.99 7.57
CA PRO A 19 -7.38 -33.52 7.73
C PRO A 19 -7.97 -33.33 6.33
N LYS A 20 -9.03 -34.06 6.04
CA LYS A 20 -9.80 -33.90 4.80
C LYS A 20 -10.16 -32.43 4.68
N PRO A 21 -9.88 -31.76 3.56
CA PRO A 21 -10.34 -30.41 3.34
C PRO A 21 -11.86 -30.44 3.30
N THR A 22 -12.47 -30.12 4.43
CA THR A 22 -13.90 -29.84 4.52
C THR A 22 -14.08 -28.46 3.97
N GLN A 23 -14.21 -28.31 2.63
CA GLN A 23 -14.78 -27.09 2.09
C GLN A 23 -15.06 -27.23 0.60
N THR A 24 -16.16 -26.65 0.21
CA THR A 24 -16.50 -26.30 -1.16
C THR A 24 -15.35 -25.50 -1.75
N ALA A 25 -14.37 -26.17 -2.37
CA ALA A 25 -13.24 -25.52 -3.01
C ALA A 25 -13.80 -24.50 -4.00
N SER A 26 -13.44 -23.23 -3.81
CA SER A 26 -13.78 -22.16 -4.74
C SER A 26 -13.42 -22.61 -6.16
N ARG A 27 -14.36 -22.49 -7.10
CA ARG A 27 -14.16 -23.02 -8.45
C ARG A 27 -13.15 -22.22 -9.27
N ASN A 28 -12.86 -20.96 -8.88
CA ASN A 28 -11.94 -20.09 -9.58
C ASN A 28 -11.44 -18.97 -8.65
N ILE A 29 -10.45 -18.23 -9.12
CA ILE A 29 -9.80 -17.14 -8.38
C ILE A 29 -10.78 -16.03 -7.94
N ALA A 30 -11.81 -15.72 -8.74
CA ALA A 30 -12.77 -14.67 -8.42
C ALA A 30 -13.65 -15.07 -7.23
N THR A 31 -14.15 -16.33 -7.24
CA THR A 31 -14.93 -16.88 -6.12
C THR A 31 -14.08 -16.98 -4.85
N ALA A 32 -12.81 -17.40 -4.99
CA ALA A 32 -11.88 -17.51 -3.87
C ALA A 32 -11.61 -16.14 -3.23
N LEU A 33 -11.41 -15.10 -4.03
CA LEU A 33 -11.25 -13.73 -3.54
C LEU A 33 -12.51 -13.20 -2.86
N LEU A 34 -13.69 -13.50 -3.42
CA LEU A 34 -14.96 -13.12 -2.79
C LEU A 34 -15.10 -13.74 -1.40
N GLU A 35 -14.81 -15.04 -1.26
CA GLU A 35 -14.87 -15.72 0.03
C GLU A 35 -13.81 -15.19 1.01
N PHE A 36 -12.61 -14.89 0.52
CA PHE A 36 -11.59 -14.24 1.33
C PHE A 36 -12.05 -12.87 1.83
N HIS A 37 -12.61 -12.02 0.96
CA HIS A 37 -13.08 -10.68 1.35
C HIS A 37 -14.26 -10.72 2.33
N LYS A 38 -15.11 -11.76 2.30
CA LYS A 38 -16.16 -11.95 3.30
C LYS A 38 -15.63 -12.13 4.72
N THR A 39 -14.37 -12.55 4.88
CA THR A 39 -13.71 -12.62 6.19
C THR A 39 -13.27 -11.26 6.73
N ASN A 40 -13.47 -10.18 5.94
CA ASN A 40 -13.03 -8.81 6.25
C ASN A 40 -11.53 -8.74 6.60
N PRO A 41 -10.63 -9.21 5.70
CA PRO A 41 -9.21 -9.28 5.99
C PRO A 41 -8.61 -7.89 6.12
N SER A 42 -7.91 -7.64 7.22
CA SER A 42 -7.17 -6.40 7.46
C SER A 42 -5.78 -6.72 7.97
N ALA A 43 -4.78 -6.08 7.41
CA ALA A 43 -3.42 -6.19 7.91
C ALA A 43 -3.22 -5.31 9.15
N PHE A 44 -2.73 -5.91 10.22
CA PHE A 44 -2.51 -5.20 11.48
C PHE A 44 -1.36 -4.18 11.33
N GLU A 45 -1.58 -2.95 11.77
CA GLU A 45 -0.58 -1.88 11.76
C GLU A 45 0.38 -2.03 12.94
N ASP A 46 1.46 -2.76 12.73
CA ASP A 46 2.46 -3.16 13.71
C ASP A 46 3.72 -2.28 13.72
N LYS A 47 3.81 -1.32 12.82
CA LYS A 47 4.95 -0.40 12.69
C LYS A 47 4.51 1.06 12.72
N ARG A 48 5.38 1.92 13.26
CA ARG A 48 5.19 3.36 13.25
C ARG A 48 6.19 4.02 12.31
N ASN A 49 5.68 4.89 11.42
CA ASN A 49 6.53 5.70 10.57
C ASN A 49 7.11 6.87 11.40
N PRO A 50 8.44 6.97 11.58
CA PRO A 50 9.03 8.03 12.39
C PRO A 50 8.88 9.44 11.77
N HIS A 51 8.72 9.52 10.44
CA HIS A 51 8.59 10.79 9.73
C HIS A 51 7.15 11.32 9.75
N PHE A 52 6.17 10.46 9.47
CA PHE A 52 4.76 10.86 9.37
C PHE A 52 3.96 10.60 10.65
N LYS A 53 4.58 9.94 11.64
CA LYS A 53 3.97 9.58 12.93
C LYS A 53 2.71 8.70 12.84
N ASN A 54 2.32 8.25 11.65
CA ASN A 54 1.24 7.29 11.44
C ASN A 54 1.71 5.86 11.66
N GLN A 55 0.76 4.96 11.89
CA GLN A 55 0.98 3.52 11.93
C GLN A 55 0.84 2.95 10.52
N TYR A 56 1.47 1.82 10.26
CA TYR A 56 1.33 1.09 9.00
C TYR A 56 1.55 -0.40 9.22
N ALA A 57 0.94 -1.21 8.36
CA ALA A 57 1.15 -2.65 8.36
C ALA A 57 2.52 -2.99 7.76
N SER A 58 3.35 -3.74 8.49
CA SER A 58 4.62 -4.23 7.94
C SER A 58 4.40 -5.24 6.81
N LEU A 59 5.45 -5.53 6.04
CA LEU A 59 5.39 -6.60 5.04
C LEU A 59 5.03 -7.94 5.67
N GLU A 60 5.52 -8.22 6.88
CA GLU A 60 5.22 -9.44 7.62
C GLU A 60 3.72 -9.50 7.98
N SER A 61 3.15 -8.41 8.49
CA SER A 61 1.73 -8.32 8.81
C SER A 61 0.86 -8.57 7.58
N VAL A 62 1.18 -7.94 6.45
CA VAL A 62 0.48 -8.16 5.18
C VAL A 62 0.60 -9.61 4.71
N ILE A 63 1.79 -10.21 4.77
CA ILE A 63 2.01 -11.62 4.41
C ILE A 63 1.16 -12.54 5.28
N ASN A 64 1.12 -12.31 6.59
CA ASN A 64 0.34 -13.13 7.51
C ASN A 64 -1.16 -13.04 7.22
N THR A 65 -1.67 -11.85 6.90
CA THR A 65 -3.06 -11.66 6.48
C THR A 65 -3.35 -12.41 5.18
N VAL A 66 -2.50 -12.25 4.16
CA VAL A 66 -2.69 -12.89 2.85
C VAL A 66 -2.62 -14.41 2.95
N ARG A 67 -1.78 -14.96 3.83
CA ARG A 67 -1.68 -16.42 4.04
C ARG A 67 -3.00 -17.05 4.49
N THR A 68 -3.87 -16.30 5.15
CA THR A 68 -5.20 -16.82 5.51
C THR A 68 -6.06 -17.13 4.31
N ALA A 69 -5.79 -16.54 3.13
CA ALA A 69 -6.48 -16.84 1.89
C ALA A 69 -6.23 -18.26 1.37
N SER A 70 -5.23 -18.99 1.92
CA SER A 70 -4.95 -20.38 1.57
C SER A 70 -6.14 -21.32 1.86
N GLN A 71 -6.97 -21.01 2.84
CA GLN A 71 -8.20 -21.76 3.13
C GLN A 71 -9.21 -21.72 1.96
N PHE A 72 -9.08 -20.75 1.06
CA PHE A 72 -9.88 -20.60 -0.16
C PHE A 72 -9.15 -21.05 -1.41
N GLY A 73 -7.98 -21.71 -1.26
CA GLY A 73 -7.16 -22.20 -2.36
C GLY A 73 -6.26 -21.14 -3.01
N LEU A 74 -6.10 -19.96 -2.40
CA LEU A 74 -5.23 -18.88 -2.91
C LEU A 74 -3.83 -18.95 -2.28
N THR A 75 -2.81 -18.74 -3.11
CA THR A 75 -1.43 -18.55 -2.67
C THR A 75 -0.75 -17.51 -3.56
N PHE A 76 0.52 -17.16 -3.28
CA PHE A 76 1.25 -16.19 -4.07
C PHE A 76 2.75 -16.48 -4.11
N THR A 77 3.40 -15.93 -5.14
CA THR A 77 4.85 -15.75 -5.21
C THR A 77 5.19 -14.30 -5.51
N GLN A 78 6.38 -13.89 -5.12
CA GLN A 78 6.93 -12.59 -5.48
C GLN A 78 8.36 -12.77 -5.96
N GLU A 79 8.65 -12.23 -7.13
CA GLU A 79 9.94 -12.30 -7.80
C GLU A 79 10.36 -10.92 -8.31
N MET A 80 11.66 -10.77 -8.52
CA MET A 80 12.20 -9.58 -9.20
C MET A 80 11.96 -9.71 -10.70
N ASP A 81 11.53 -8.63 -11.33
CA ASP A 81 11.26 -8.55 -12.76
C ASP A 81 11.90 -7.28 -13.32
N PHE A 82 12.35 -7.32 -14.56
CA PHE A 82 13.14 -6.26 -15.18
C PHE A 82 12.57 -5.90 -16.56
N GLU A 83 12.55 -4.61 -16.85
CA GLU A 83 12.17 -4.09 -18.15
C GLU A 83 13.10 -2.92 -18.50
N GLY A 84 14.12 -3.18 -19.32
CA GLY A 84 15.24 -2.25 -19.49
C GLY A 84 15.90 -1.95 -18.14
N ASP A 85 16.04 -0.68 -17.81
CA ASP A 85 16.62 -0.22 -16.55
C ASP A 85 15.62 -0.14 -15.38
N ILE A 86 14.37 -0.54 -15.63
CA ILE A 86 13.32 -0.47 -14.60
C ILE A 86 13.19 -1.83 -13.92
N THR A 87 13.23 -1.80 -12.59
CA THR A 87 13.06 -3.00 -11.76
C THR A 87 11.67 -3.00 -11.10
N PHE A 88 11.04 -4.16 -11.07
CA PHE A 88 9.73 -4.37 -10.47
C PHE A 88 9.77 -5.53 -9.48
N VAL A 89 8.82 -5.53 -8.55
CA VAL A 89 8.36 -6.75 -7.90
C VAL A 89 7.15 -7.26 -8.69
N ARG A 90 7.28 -8.44 -9.25
CA ARG A 90 6.19 -9.18 -9.89
C ARG A 90 5.53 -10.05 -8.83
N THR A 91 4.27 -9.77 -8.51
CA THR A 91 3.45 -10.56 -7.59
C THR A 91 2.50 -11.42 -8.40
N VAL A 92 2.57 -12.73 -8.20
CA VAL A 92 1.68 -13.70 -8.86
C VAL A 92 0.79 -14.32 -7.81
N MET A 93 -0.51 -14.05 -7.89
CA MET A 93 -1.53 -14.77 -7.14
C MET A 93 -1.90 -16.03 -7.92
N MET A 94 -1.95 -17.15 -7.24
CA MET A 94 -2.29 -18.47 -7.83
C MET A 94 -3.46 -19.06 -7.07
N HIS A 95 -4.32 -19.73 -7.79
CA HIS A 95 -5.44 -20.50 -7.23
C HIS A 95 -5.28 -22.01 -7.51
N SER A 96 -5.83 -22.83 -6.64
CA SER A 96 -5.77 -24.30 -6.74
C SER A 96 -6.41 -24.87 -8.02
N SER A 97 -7.21 -24.07 -8.76
CA SER A 97 -7.71 -24.42 -10.11
C SER A 97 -6.66 -24.34 -11.22
N GLY A 98 -5.50 -23.72 -10.95
CA GLY A 98 -4.50 -23.35 -11.93
C GLY A 98 -4.60 -21.92 -12.46
N ASP A 99 -5.66 -21.18 -12.08
CA ASP A 99 -5.81 -19.77 -12.45
C ASP A 99 -4.72 -18.92 -11.79
N THR A 100 -4.28 -17.89 -12.50
CA THR A 100 -3.29 -16.92 -11.99
C THR A 100 -3.69 -15.49 -12.29
N ARG A 101 -3.28 -14.57 -11.40
CA ARG A 101 -3.31 -13.11 -11.63
C ARG A 101 -1.93 -12.55 -11.35
N VAL A 102 -1.53 -11.54 -12.11
CA VAL A 102 -0.21 -10.92 -12.01
C VAL A 102 -0.37 -9.43 -11.78
N SER A 103 0.44 -8.91 -10.88
CA SER A 103 0.63 -7.48 -10.64
C SER A 103 2.12 -7.16 -10.67
N ARG A 104 2.51 -5.99 -11.17
CA ARG A 104 3.88 -5.49 -11.18
C ARG A 104 3.94 -4.17 -10.41
N THR A 105 4.78 -4.11 -9.40
CA THR A 105 5.01 -2.90 -8.60
C THR A 105 6.42 -2.41 -8.84
N LYS A 106 6.56 -1.20 -9.39
CA LYS A 106 7.87 -0.58 -9.65
C LYS A 106 8.64 -0.38 -8.35
N ILE A 107 9.92 -0.73 -8.35
CA ILE A 107 10.84 -0.43 -7.26
C ILE A 107 11.41 0.97 -7.48
N VAL A 108 11.18 1.87 -6.52
CA VAL A 108 11.71 3.23 -6.56
C VAL A 108 12.58 3.45 -5.34
N SER A 109 13.90 3.37 -5.52
CA SER A 109 14.88 3.69 -4.48
C SER A 109 15.34 5.14 -4.63
N LYS A 110 15.50 5.85 -3.50
CA LYS A 110 16.10 7.19 -3.49
C LYS A 110 17.58 7.17 -3.89
N ASP A 111 18.22 6.04 -3.66
CA ASP A 111 19.62 5.80 -4.02
C ASP A 111 19.80 4.31 -4.37
N PRO A 112 19.83 3.97 -5.66
CA PRO A 112 19.92 2.57 -6.09
C PRO A 112 21.29 1.93 -5.81
N ASN A 113 22.31 2.74 -5.51
CA ASN A 113 23.64 2.25 -5.16
C ASN A 113 23.82 1.94 -3.66
N ASP A 114 22.86 2.35 -2.84
CA ASP A 114 22.84 2.03 -1.41
C ASP A 114 22.01 0.75 -1.18
N PRO A 115 22.63 -0.38 -0.78
CA PRO A 115 21.94 -1.66 -0.59
C PRO A 115 20.81 -1.59 0.44
N GLN A 116 20.94 -0.75 1.48
CA GLN A 116 19.93 -0.62 2.53
C GLN A 116 18.69 0.12 2.02
N LYS A 117 18.89 1.20 1.26
CA LYS A 117 17.78 1.92 0.61
C LYS A 117 17.12 1.08 -0.46
N GLN A 118 17.90 0.31 -1.20
CA GLN A 118 17.36 -0.63 -2.20
C GLN A 118 16.53 -1.74 -1.53
N GLY A 119 17.03 -2.36 -0.47
CA GLY A 119 16.29 -3.37 0.31
C GLY A 119 14.99 -2.83 0.89
N SER A 120 15.00 -1.57 1.36
CA SER A 120 13.79 -0.88 1.85
C SER A 120 12.78 -0.68 0.72
N ALA A 121 13.21 -0.23 -0.46
CA ALA A 121 12.36 -0.02 -1.63
C ALA A 121 11.74 -1.35 -2.13
N ILE A 122 12.51 -2.44 -2.12
CA ILE A 122 12.01 -3.78 -2.44
C ILE A 122 10.93 -4.22 -1.46
N SER A 123 11.16 -4.05 -0.16
CA SER A 123 10.20 -4.40 0.89
C SER A 123 8.89 -3.61 0.75
N TYR A 124 9.01 -2.33 0.41
CA TYR A 124 7.88 -1.45 0.10
C TYR A 124 7.08 -1.98 -1.10
N ALA A 125 7.76 -2.25 -2.22
CA ALA A 125 7.12 -2.75 -3.44
C ALA A 125 6.44 -4.12 -3.22
N LYS A 126 7.04 -5.02 -2.43
CA LYS A 126 6.44 -6.31 -2.05
C LYS A 126 5.16 -6.13 -1.27
N ARG A 127 5.14 -5.24 -0.29
CA ARG A 127 3.97 -4.95 0.54
C ARG A 127 2.81 -4.44 -0.31
N TYR A 128 3.03 -3.38 -1.10
CA TYR A 128 2.00 -2.80 -1.95
C TYR A 128 1.53 -3.74 -3.07
N GLY A 129 2.42 -4.57 -3.61
CA GLY A 129 2.06 -5.59 -4.58
C GLY A 129 1.05 -6.61 -4.01
N LEU A 130 1.25 -7.05 -2.76
CA LEU A 130 0.31 -7.95 -2.07
C LEU A 130 -1.00 -7.25 -1.73
N GLN A 131 -0.95 -6.06 -1.14
CA GLN A 131 -2.16 -5.30 -0.81
C GLN A 131 -3.01 -5.07 -2.07
N SER A 132 -2.39 -4.63 -3.16
CA SER A 132 -3.08 -4.35 -4.42
C SER A 132 -3.74 -5.59 -5.02
N ILE A 133 -3.01 -6.72 -5.14
CA ILE A 133 -3.53 -7.90 -5.84
C ILE A 133 -4.61 -8.65 -5.03
N TYR A 134 -4.54 -8.57 -3.69
CA TYR A 134 -5.53 -9.15 -2.77
C TYR A 134 -6.65 -8.16 -2.38
N GLY A 135 -6.58 -6.89 -2.82
CA GLY A 135 -7.56 -5.87 -2.47
C GLY A 135 -7.60 -5.56 -0.97
N LEU A 136 -6.44 -5.58 -0.30
CA LEU A 136 -6.33 -5.21 1.11
C LEU A 136 -6.16 -3.69 1.23
N SER A 137 -6.95 -3.06 2.10
CA SER A 137 -6.73 -1.70 2.56
C SER A 137 -6.02 -1.71 3.92
N SER A 138 -5.19 -0.71 4.17
CA SER A 138 -4.78 -0.34 5.53
C SER A 138 -5.69 0.77 6.03
N PRO A 139 -6.03 0.82 7.33
CA PRO A 139 -6.76 1.96 7.89
C PRO A 139 -6.08 3.31 7.63
N SER A 140 -4.74 3.32 7.50
CA SER A 140 -3.95 4.51 7.17
C SER A 140 -3.93 4.89 5.68
N ASP A 141 -4.43 4.03 4.78
CA ASP A 141 -4.44 4.34 3.34
C ASP A 141 -5.39 5.50 3.00
N ASP A 142 -6.43 5.72 3.82
CA ASP A 142 -7.37 6.83 3.67
C ASP A 142 -6.77 8.17 4.15
N ASP A 143 -5.77 8.14 5.04
CA ASP A 143 -5.09 9.33 5.58
C ASP A 143 -3.93 9.82 4.70
N ASP A 144 -3.45 9.03 3.74
CA ASP A 144 -2.30 9.39 2.89
C ASP A 144 -2.57 10.65 2.05
N GLY A 145 -3.84 10.92 1.72
CA GLY A 145 -4.27 12.16 1.07
C GLY A 145 -4.18 13.39 1.99
N GLU A 146 -4.42 13.23 3.29
CA GLU A 146 -4.30 14.31 4.28
C GLU A 146 -2.85 14.52 4.74
N ILE A 147 -2.04 13.45 4.80
CA ILE A 147 -0.63 13.52 5.23
C ILE A 147 0.24 14.14 4.14
N ALA A 148 -0.02 13.84 2.87
CA ALA A 148 0.61 14.54 1.75
C ALA A 148 0.30 16.05 1.78
N ASN A 149 -0.80 16.44 2.43
CA ASN A 149 -1.18 17.84 2.66
C ASN A 149 -0.62 18.45 3.96
N LYS A 150 -0.02 17.67 4.88
CA LYS A 150 0.52 18.21 6.16
C LYS A 150 1.98 18.68 6.08
N ASP A 151 2.77 18.16 5.12
CA ASP A 151 4.16 18.61 4.88
C ASP A 151 4.37 19.19 3.47
N GLY A 152 3.45 18.92 2.54
CA GLY A 152 3.20 19.76 1.40
C GLY A 152 2.04 20.66 1.79
N LYS A 153 2.30 21.95 2.14
CA LYS A 153 1.31 22.96 1.82
C LYS A 153 0.81 22.59 0.41
N PRO A 154 -0.52 22.50 0.16
CA PRO A 154 -0.99 22.46 -1.22
C PRO A 154 -0.21 23.56 -1.92
N PRO A 155 0.11 23.48 -3.21
CA PRO A 155 0.66 24.62 -3.90
C PRO A 155 -0.31 25.74 -3.57
N THR A 156 0.03 26.50 -2.54
CA THR A 156 -0.77 27.62 -2.06
C THR A 156 -0.72 28.50 -3.26
N ASP A 157 -1.87 28.68 -3.89
CA ASP A 157 -2.01 29.71 -4.92
C ASP A 157 -1.39 30.96 -4.29
N PRO A 158 -0.19 31.41 -4.76
CA PRO A 158 0.53 32.50 -4.13
C PRO A 158 -0.34 33.76 -4.07
N ILE A 159 -1.31 33.85 -4.99
CA ILE A 159 -2.31 34.90 -5.08
C ILE A 159 -3.30 34.77 -3.92
N LEU A 160 -3.76 33.56 -3.62
CA LEU A 160 -4.68 33.33 -2.50
C LEU A 160 -4.04 33.66 -1.14
N GLU A 161 -2.76 33.34 -0.95
CA GLU A 161 -2.01 33.73 0.25
C GLU A 161 -1.80 35.26 0.34
N ALA A 162 -1.42 35.88 -0.77
CA ALA A 162 -1.29 37.34 -0.82
C ALA A 162 -2.62 38.03 -0.47
N ILE A 163 -3.76 37.54 -0.98
CA ILE A 163 -5.09 38.08 -0.65
C ILE A 163 -5.40 37.93 0.84
N LYS A 164 -5.14 36.78 1.43
CA LYS A 164 -5.38 36.53 2.86
C LYS A 164 -4.53 37.42 3.77
N ASN A 165 -3.29 37.71 3.36
CA ASN A 165 -2.33 38.50 4.14
C ASN A 165 -2.44 40.00 3.87
N ALA A 166 -3.24 40.45 2.91
CA ALA A 166 -3.44 41.86 2.61
C ALA A 166 -3.98 42.61 3.81
N GLN A 167 -3.32 43.72 4.19
CA GLN A 167 -3.65 44.56 5.37
C GLN A 167 -4.38 45.85 4.99
N SER A 168 -4.55 46.13 3.71
CA SER A 168 -5.25 47.31 3.23
C SER A 168 -6.01 47.03 1.92
N ILE A 169 -7.08 47.85 1.71
CA ILE A 169 -7.85 47.81 0.46
C ILE A 169 -6.97 48.17 -0.76
N LYS A 170 -5.98 49.06 -0.54
CA LYS A 170 -5.04 49.45 -1.60
C LYS A 170 -4.19 48.28 -2.07
N GLU A 171 -3.67 47.51 -1.12
CA GLU A 171 -2.88 46.30 -1.39
C GLU A 171 -3.73 45.20 -2.07
N LEU A 172 -4.97 44.99 -1.57
CA LEU A 172 -5.91 44.04 -2.16
C LEU A 172 -6.26 44.39 -3.62
N ASN A 173 -6.44 45.68 -3.92
CA ASN A 173 -6.68 46.17 -5.28
C ASN A 173 -5.44 46.00 -6.18
N GLN A 174 -4.25 46.10 -5.66
CA GLN A 174 -3.01 45.88 -6.39
C GLN A 174 -2.86 44.40 -6.75
N ILE A 175 -3.11 43.49 -5.81
CA ILE A 175 -3.11 42.03 -6.02
C ILE A 175 -4.12 41.67 -7.11
N TYR A 176 -5.34 42.23 -7.05
CA TYR A 176 -6.39 42.03 -8.07
C TYR A 176 -5.93 42.46 -9.47
N LYS A 177 -5.32 43.63 -9.61
CA LYS A 177 -4.90 44.17 -10.91
C LYS A 177 -3.70 43.45 -11.51
N SER A 178 -2.76 43.01 -10.67
CA SER A 178 -1.50 42.43 -11.14
C SER A 178 -1.58 40.94 -11.49
N ASN A 179 -2.69 40.28 -11.17
CA ASN A 179 -2.78 38.79 -11.27
C ASN A 179 -3.99 38.31 -12.10
N GLN A 180 -4.37 39.05 -13.16
CA GLN A 180 -5.45 38.62 -14.06
C GLN A 180 -4.96 37.57 -15.08
N PRO A 181 -5.78 36.54 -15.42
CA PRO A 181 -7.12 36.25 -14.88
C PRO A 181 -7.08 35.52 -13.54
N LEU A 182 -7.98 35.87 -12.62
CA LEU A 182 -8.12 35.26 -11.32
C LEU A 182 -9.10 34.09 -11.34
N THR A 183 -8.86 33.09 -10.48
CA THR A 183 -9.81 31.97 -10.27
C THR A 183 -11.05 32.43 -9.50
N ASP A 184 -12.17 31.70 -9.63
CA ASP A 184 -13.40 31.98 -8.85
C ASP A 184 -13.14 31.97 -7.33
N THR A 185 -12.23 31.12 -6.87
CA THR A 185 -11.81 31.07 -5.46
C THR A 185 -11.13 32.35 -5.03
N ASN A 186 -10.21 32.89 -5.85
CA ASN A 186 -9.50 34.14 -5.59
C ASN A 186 -10.47 35.32 -5.55
N LEU A 187 -11.41 35.39 -6.47
CA LEU A 187 -12.44 36.44 -6.52
C LEU A 187 -13.34 36.43 -5.28
N ARG A 188 -13.79 35.27 -4.84
CA ARG A 188 -14.58 35.11 -3.59
C ARG A 188 -13.79 35.54 -2.37
N THR A 189 -12.50 35.16 -2.28
CA THR A 189 -11.64 35.50 -1.15
C THR A 189 -11.35 37.02 -1.11
N ILE A 190 -11.12 37.66 -2.27
CA ILE A 190 -10.99 39.14 -2.37
C ILE A 190 -12.24 39.83 -1.82
N LYS A 191 -13.42 39.36 -2.21
CA LYS A 191 -14.70 39.96 -1.75
C LYS A 191 -14.87 39.83 -0.24
N ALA A 192 -14.54 38.64 0.33
CA ALA A 192 -14.59 38.41 1.77
C ALA A 192 -13.58 39.31 2.53
N LYS A 193 -12.32 39.34 2.05
CA LYS A 193 -11.25 40.15 2.67
C LYS A 193 -11.52 41.65 2.61
N ARG A 194 -12.12 42.13 1.54
CA ARG A 194 -12.57 43.53 1.44
C ARG A 194 -13.58 43.86 2.53
N GLY A 195 -14.59 43.00 2.74
CA GLY A 195 -15.58 43.20 3.80
C GLY A 195 -15.01 43.16 5.22
N GLU A 196 -13.86 42.50 5.43
CA GLU A 196 -13.12 42.52 6.71
C GLU A 196 -12.37 43.83 6.91
N LEU A 197 -11.77 44.40 5.84
CA LEU A 197 -10.95 45.62 5.90
C LEU A 197 -11.78 46.91 5.88
N GLU A 198 -13.08 46.85 5.57
CA GLU A 198 -14.03 47.94 5.56
C GLU A 198 -14.77 48.12 6.90
N ARG A 199 -14.54 47.19 7.85
CA ARG A 199 -15.11 47.27 9.22
C ARG A 199 -14.20 47.99 10.20
#